data_871855538ec2e2705cac780e660b84f4
#
_entry.id   871855538ec2e2705cac780e660b84f4
#
_cell.length_a   1.000
_cell.length_b   1.000
_cell.length_c   1.000
_cell.angle_alpha   90.00
_cell.angle_beta   90.00
_cell.angle_gamma   90.00
#
_symmetry.space_group_name_H-M   'P 1'
#
loop_
_entity.id
_entity.type
_entity.pdbx_description
1 polymer ?
#
loop_
_entity_poly.entity_id
_entity_poly.type
_entity_poly.pdbx_seq_one_letter_code
_entity_poly.pdbx_strand_id
1 'polypeptide(L)'
;MKIIKRSGTEVTFDIDKIVNAIRAANLEVEEGSRLTDRQVIYAAQNVAEACEKAGHTVSVEEIQDLVEDEIMRLDCYEVARHYIIYRYVQIGRAHV
;
A
#
# COMPACT_ATOMS: atom_id res chain seq x y z
N MET A 1 7.53 11.52 -9.81
CA MET A 1 6.07 11.34 -9.95
C MET A 1 5.36 11.95 -8.75
N LYS A 2 4.29 12.67 -8.98
CA LYS A 2 3.51 13.32 -7.92
C LYS A 2 2.26 12.53 -7.63
N ILE A 3 1.83 12.56 -6.37
CA ILE A 3 0.56 11.98 -5.94
C ILE A 3 -0.21 13.02 -5.16
N ILE A 4 -1.52 12.83 -5.05
CA ILE A 4 -2.41 13.75 -4.35
C ILE A 4 -2.85 13.14 -3.02
N LYS A 5 -2.59 13.85 -1.93
CA LYS A 5 -3.07 13.47 -0.61
C LYS A 5 -4.55 13.84 -0.47
N ARG A 6 -5.19 13.25 0.54
CA ARG A 6 -6.59 13.50 0.86
C ARG A 6 -6.91 14.99 1.04
N SER A 7 -5.97 15.74 1.56
CA SER A 7 -6.11 17.20 1.75
C SER A 7 -6.04 17.99 0.44
N GLY A 8 -5.75 17.35 -0.68
CA GLY A 8 -5.52 18.00 -1.95
C GLY A 8 -4.08 18.42 -2.20
N THR A 9 -3.21 18.23 -1.21
CA THR A 9 -1.79 18.57 -1.33
C THR A 9 -1.06 17.54 -2.19
N GLU A 10 -0.23 18.02 -3.11
CA GLU A 10 0.63 17.14 -3.90
C GLU A 10 1.90 16.82 -3.13
N VAL A 11 2.32 15.56 -3.20
CA VAL A 11 3.60 15.11 -2.63
C VAL A 11 4.30 14.21 -3.65
N THR A 12 5.61 14.04 -3.48
CA THR A 12 6.39 13.16 -4.33
C THR A 12 6.08 11.70 -3.97
N PHE A 13 5.89 10.87 -4.98
CA PHE A 13 5.74 9.43 -4.80
C PHE A 13 6.99 8.85 -4.15
N ASP A 14 6.80 8.02 -3.14
CA ASP A 14 7.89 7.38 -2.40
C ASP A 14 7.55 5.91 -2.18
N ILE A 15 8.21 5.04 -2.96
CA ILE A 15 7.98 3.61 -2.90
C ILE A 15 8.29 3.02 -1.53
N ASP A 16 9.22 3.61 -0.79
CA ASP A 16 9.59 3.13 0.54
C ASP A 16 8.42 3.21 1.52
N LYS A 17 7.55 4.20 1.34
CA LYS A 17 6.34 4.31 2.17
C LYS A 17 5.40 3.13 1.92
N ILE A 18 5.30 2.67 0.69
CA ILE A 18 4.49 1.49 0.35
C ILE A 18 5.11 0.24 0.96
N VAL A 19 6.42 0.07 0.79
CA VAL A 19 7.15 -1.07 1.37
C VAL A 19 6.95 -1.12 2.88
N ASN A 20 7.13 0.02 3.55
CA ASN A 20 7.00 0.10 5.00
C ASN A 20 5.58 -0.19 5.48
N ALA A 21 4.56 0.28 4.74
CA ALA A 21 3.16 0.01 5.07
C ALA A 21 2.83 -1.48 4.96
N ILE A 22 3.31 -2.15 3.90
CA ILE A 22 3.11 -3.58 3.72
C ILE A 22 3.85 -4.35 4.83
N ARG A 23 5.08 -3.95 5.15
CA ARG A 23 5.86 -4.57 6.23
C ARG A 23 5.16 -4.44 7.57
N ALA A 24 4.56 -3.28 7.86
CA ALA A 24 3.81 -3.08 9.10
C ALA A 24 2.64 -4.06 9.21
N ALA A 25 1.87 -4.23 8.14
CA ALA A 25 0.79 -5.21 8.10
C ALA A 25 1.32 -6.63 8.23
N ASN A 26 2.44 -6.91 7.59
CA ASN A 26 3.07 -8.24 7.59
C ASN A 26 3.48 -8.67 9.00
N LEU A 27 3.98 -7.73 9.82
CA LEU A 27 4.42 -8.02 11.18
C LEU A 27 3.25 -8.39 12.12
N GLU A 28 2.02 -8.03 11.78
CA GLU A 28 0.85 -8.38 12.56
C GLU A 28 0.37 -9.82 12.31
N VAL A 29 0.97 -10.50 11.35
CA VAL A 29 0.58 -11.84 10.92
C VAL A 29 1.60 -12.86 11.40
N GLU A 30 1.16 -14.07 11.71
CA GLU A 30 2.05 -15.16 12.09
C GLU A 30 3.08 -15.44 10.99
N GLU A 31 4.29 -15.78 11.39
CA GLU A 31 5.43 -15.97 10.47
C GLU A 31 5.10 -16.84 9.26
N GLY A 32 4.41 -17.95 9.48
CA GLY A 32 4.08 -18.90 8.41
C GLY A 32 3.07 -18.36 7.39
N SER A 33 2.38 -17.27 7.72
CA SER A 33 1.35 -16.66 6.85
C SER A 33 1.79 -15.32 6.28
N ARG A 34 3.04 -14.94 6.50
CA ARG A 34 3.57 -13.66 6.03
C ARG A 34 4.01 -13.72 4.57
N LEU A 35 4.01 -12.54 3.96
CA LEU A 35 4.73 -12.33 2.71
C LEU A 35 6.23 -12.39 2.97
N THR A 36 6.99 -12.92 2.03
CA THR A 36 8.45 -12.81 2.06
C THR A 36 8.85 -11.37 1.73
N ASP A 37 10.06 -10.98 2.10
CA ASP A 37 10.57 -9.65 1.79
C ASP A 37 10.59 -9.41 0.27
N ARG A 38 10.92 -10.43 -0.50
CA ARG A 38 10.90 -10.38 -1.96
C ARG A 38 9.50 -10.10 -2.49
N GLN A 39 8.48 -10.73 -1.91
CA GLN A 39 7.08 -10.49 -2.30
C GLN A 39 6.64 -9.07 -1.95
N VAL A 40 7.07 -8.54 -0.81
CA VAL A 40 6.78 -7.16 -0.41
C VAL A 40 7.34 -6.19 -1.44
N ILE A 41 8.60 -6.35 -1.81
CA ILE A 41 9.25 -5.49 -2.81
C ILE A 41 8.55 -5.62 -4.17
N TYR A 42 8.24 -6.85 -4.57
CA TYR A 42 7.54 -7.12 -5.83
C TYR A 42 6.19 -6.39 -5.88
N ALA A 43 5.40 -6.50 -4.81
CA ALA A 43 4.12 -5.83 -4.73
C ALA A 43 4.26 -4.31 -4.84
N ALA A 44 5.22 -3.74 -4.11
CA ALA A 44 5.47 -2.30 -4.15
C ALA A 44 5.89 -1.82 -5.55
N GLN A 45 6.74 -2.59 -6.22
CA GLN A 45 7.17 -2.26 -7.58
C GLN A 45 6.00 -2.31 -8.57
N ASN A 46 5.11 -3.29 -8.43
CA ASN A 46 3.92 -3.39 -9.28
C ASN A 46 2.99 -2.20 -9.08
N VAL A 47 2.83 -1.75 -7.85
CA VAL A 47 2.03 -0.56 -7.54
C VAL A 47 2.65 0.67 -8.19
N ALA A 48 3.97 0.84 -8.06
CA ALA A 48 4.68 1.97 -8.66
C ALA A 48 4.49 1.98 -10.19
N GLU A 49 4.63 0.83 -10.83
CA GLU A 49 4.44 0.70 -12.27
C GLU A 49 3.01 1.04 -12.68
N ALA A 50 2.02 0.56 -11.94
CA ALA A 50 0.62 0.86 -12.22
C ALA A 50 0.34 2.36 -12.11
N CYS A 51 0.95 3.03 -11.12
CA CYS A 51 0.81 4.47 -10.96
C CYS A 51 1.41 5.24 -12.14
N GLU A 52 2.57 4.81 -12.63
CA GLU A 52 3.20 5.44 -13.79
C GLU A 52 2.36 5.31 -15.05
N LYS A 53 1.66 4.19 -15.20
CA LYS A 53 0.83 3.89 -16.37
C LYS A 53 -0.59 4.46 -16.29
N ALA A 54 -0.97 5.04 -15.17
CA ALA A 54 -2.34 5.46 -14.94
C ALA A 54 -2.83 6.58 -15.87
N GLY A 55 -1.92 7.39 -16.38
CA GLY A 55 -2.27 8.48 -17.29
C GLY A 55 -2.89 9.69 -16.61
N HIS A 56 -2.91 9.71 -15.28
CA HIS A 56 -3.40 10.83 -14.48
C HIS A 56 -2.65 10.85 -13.15
N THR A 57 -2.73 11.95 -12.42
CA THR A 57 -2.15 12.05 -11.08
C THR A 57 -2.94 11.16 -10.13
N VAL A 58 -2.24 10.21 -9.51
CA VAL A 58 -2.86 9.20 -8.65
C VAL A 58 -3.03 9.73 -7.24
N SER A 59 -4.16 9.42 -6.61
CA SER A 59 -4.42 9.76 -5.22
C SER A 59 -3.84 8.70 -4.28
N VAL A 60 -3.67 9.09 -3.00
CA VAL A 60 -3.22 8.14 -1.97
C VAL A 60 -4.21 6.97 -1.86
N GLU A 61 -5.52 7.24 -1.93
CA GLU A 61 -6.54 6.20 -1.85
C GLU A 61 -6.44 5.21 -3.01
N GLU A 62 -6.17 5.69 -4.21
CA GLU A 62 -5.95 4.80 -5.37
C GLU A 62 -4.73 3.91 -5.16
N ILE A 63 -3.66 4.46 -4.59
CA ILE A 63 -2.45 3.69 -4.28
C ILE A 63 -2.78 2.60 -3.26
N GLN A 64 -3.54 2.94 -2.24
CA GLN A 64 -3.93 1.98 -1.20
C GLN A 64 -4.77 0.83 -1.78
N ASP A 65 -5.66 1.15 -2.72
CA ASP A 65 -6.44 0.11 -3.41
C ASP A 65 -5.52 -0.81 -4.23
N LEU A 66 -4.54 -0.23 -4.91
CA LEU A 66 -3.57 -1.02 -5.68
C LEU A 66 -2.74 -1.94 -4.78
N VAL A 67 -2.35 -1.45 -3.61
CA VAL A 67 -1.58 -2.25 -2.64
C VAL A 67 -2.42 -3.44 -2.16
N GLU A 68 -3.69 -3.21 -1.81
CA GLU A 68 -4.58 -4.29 -1.41
C GLU A 68 -4.69 -5.36 -2.51
N ASP A 69 -4.88 -4.93 -3.74
CA ASP A 69 -5.02 -5.84 -4.88
C ASP A 69 -3.76 -6.68 -5.06
N GLU A 70 -2.59 -6.08 -4.92
CA GLU A 70 -1.32 -6.80 -5.07
C GLU A 70 -1.14 -7.84 -3.97
N ILE A 71 -1.45 -7.49 -2.74
CA ILE A 71 -1.36 -8.44 -1.62
C ILE A 71 -2.33 -9.61 -1.85
N MET A 72 -3.54 -9.32 -2.29
CA MET A 72 -4.55 -10.35 -2.55
C MET A 72 -4.14 -11.28 -3.69
N ARG A 73 -3.48 -10.75 -4.72
CA ARG A 73 -2.96 -11.58 -5.82
C ARG A 73 -1.90 -12.57 -5.37
N LEU A 74 -1.20 -12.25 -4.28
CA LEU A 74 -0.20 -13.14 -3.71
C LEU A 74 -0.82 -14.16 -2.74
N ASP A 75 -2.13 -14.19 -2.66
CA ASP A 75 -2.91 -15.11 -1.83
C ASP A 75 -2.63 -15.01 -0.33
N CYS A 76 -2.09 -13.88 0.11
CA CYS A 76 -1.81 -13.63 1.53
C CYS A 76 -2.95 -12.83 2.16
N TYR A 77 -4.09 -13.48 2.33
CA TYR A 77 -5.32 -12.81 2.80
C TYR A 77 -5.19 -12.26 4.21
N GLU A 78 -4.41 -12.90 5.07
CA GLU A 78 -4.16 -12.40 6.42
C GLU A 78 -3.44 -11.06 6.38
N VAL A 79 -2.43 -10.94 5.53
CA VAL A 79 -1.69 -9.68 5.36
C VAL A 79 -2.61 -8.62 4.74
N ALA A 80 -3.41 -9.00 3.75
CA ALA A 80 -4.36 -8.07 3.13
C ALA A 80 -5.35 -7.51 4.16
N ARG A 81 -5.86 -8.38 5.04
CA ARG A 81 -6.79 -7.97 6.10
C ARG A 81 -6.15 -6.95 7.03
N HIS A 82 -4.92 -7.20 7.46
CA HIS A 82 -4.22 -6.28 8.36
C HIS A 82 -3.87 -4.97 7.65
N TYR A 83 -3.57 -5.02 6.35
CA TYR A 83 -3.33 -3.80 5.58
C TYR A 83 -4.60 -2.95 5.47
N ILE A 84 -5.76 -3.57 5.27
CA ILE A 84 -7.05 -2.87 5.23
C ILE A 84 -7.31 -2.16 6.56
N ILE A 85 -7.04 -2.84 7.67
CA ILE A 85 -7.17 -2.24 9.01
C ILE A 85 -6.19 -1.08 9.16
N TYR A 86 -4.96 -1.26 8.73
CA TYR A 86 -3.91 -0.24 8.79
C TYR A 86 -4.33 1.04 8.07
N ARG A 87 -4.79 0.91 6.81
CA ARG A 87 -5.20 2.09 6.04
C ARG A 87 -6.43 2.77 6.64
N TYR A 88 -7.34 2.00 7.22
CA TYR A 88 -8.53 2.54 7.88
C TYR A 88 -8.14 3.36 9.09
N VAL A 89 -7.21 2.88 9.89
CA VAL A 89 -6.69 3.61 11.07
C VAL A 89 -6.00 4.90 10.63
N GLN A 90 -5.23 4.86 9.55
CA GLN A 90 -4.58 6.05 9.00
C GLN A 90 -5.60 7.11 8.57
N ILE A 91 -6.67 6.69 7.93
CA ILE A 91 -7.78 7.59 7.55
C ILE A 91 -8.40 8.22 8.80
N GLY A 92 -8.66 7.41 9.83
CA GLY A 92 -9.21 7.88 11.09
C GLY A 92 -8.32 8.91 11.76
N ARG A 93 -7.01 8.71 11.73
CA ARG A 93 -6.04 9.65 12.29
C ARG A 93 -6.03 10.98 11.52
N ALA A 94 -6.28 10.94 10.23
CA ALA A 94 -6.30 12.14 9.40
C ALA A 94 -7.47 13.06 9.74
N HIS A 95 -8.46 12.57 10.47
CA HIS A 95 -9.64 13.33 10.86
C HIS A 95 -9.56 13.88 12.29
N VAL A 96 -8.50 13.59 13.00
CA VAL A 96 -8.33 14.01 14.41
C VAL A 96 -7.63 15.35 14.51
#